data_3d92d6977b84d5582d3f87ea1d283c74
#
_entry.id   3d92d6977b84d5582d3f87ea1d283c74
#
_cell.length_a   1.000
_cell.length_b   1.000
_cell.length_c   1.000
_cell.angle_alpha   90.00
_cell.angle_beta   90.00
_cell.angle_gamma   90.00
#
_symmetry.space_group_name_H-M   'P 1'
#
loop_
_entity.id
_entity.type
_entity.pdbx_description
1 polymer ?
#
loop_
_entity_poly.entity_id
_entity_poly.type
_entity_poly.pdbx_seq_one_letter_code
_entity_poly.pdbx_strand_id
1 'polypeptide(L)'
;MSQESLFEQLKHPNPHLREQAIWELVETRNETTIERLMAILDEEDTTYRRAAVKALGAIGVDTVPLLLVGLLNSDNVTVRGSCAKALAQVAVNYPDVPFPEAGIAGLKTALADANPVVHIAAAMALGVVGVPALDSLLEVLQNTENLGLAVSIINAVSSIPDNLSKEVLTAIANDDRADSYLRETATSALSRPELVQNQLTSG
;
A
#
# COMPACT_ATOMS: atom_id res chain seq x y z
N MET A 1 19.34 0.87 -23.06
CA MET A 1 20.49 0.42 -22.21
C MET A 1 20.43 -1.10 -22.01
N SER A 2 21.52 -1.76 -21.53
CA SER A 2 21.42 -3.17 -21.15
C SER A 2 20.61 -3.31 -19.84
N GLN A 3 19.96 -4.44 -19.61
CA GLN A 3 19.25 -4.72 -18.37
C GLN A 3 20.16 -4.49 -17.14
N GLU A 4 21.40 -4.93 -17.19
CA GLU A 4 22.37 -4.76 -16.12
C GLU A 4 22.64 -3.28 -15.80
N SER A 5 22.81 -2.46 -16.83
CA SER A 5 23.00 -1.01 -16.68
C SER A 5 21.77 -0.34 -16.04
N LEU A 6 20.56 -0.79 -16.35
CA LEU A 6 19.33 -0.26 -15.78
C LEU A 6 19.21 -0.61 -14.29
N PHE A 7 19.55 -1.85 -13.91
CA PHE A 7 19.56 -2.24 -12.48
C PHE A 7 20.59 -1.43 -11.67
N GLU A 8 21.79 -1.18 -12.21
CA GLU A 8 22.77 -0.30 -11.56
C GLU A 8 22.26 1.15 -11.45
N GLN A 9 21.54 1.62 -12.46
CA GLN A 9 20.98 2.98 -12.45
C GLN A 9 19.86 3.16 -11.40
N LEU A 10 19.20 2.09 -10.92
CA LEU A 10 18.26 2.17 -9.80
C LEU A 10 18.92 2.63 -8.48
N LYS A 11 20.25 2.51 -8.35
CA LYS A 11 21.04 3.00 -7.20
C LYS A 11 21.46 4.46 -7.33
N HIS A 12 21.23 5.08 -8.49
CA HIS A 12 21.77 6.41 -8.78
C HIS A 12 21.21 7.47 -7.80
N PRO A 13 22.05 8.40 -7.26
CA PRO A 13 21.60 9.42 -6.31
C PRO A 13 20.57 10.38 -6.91
N ASN A 14 20.64 10.67 -8.23
CA ASN A 14 19.67 11.52 -8.91
C ASN A 14 18.33 10.77 -9.11
N PRO A 15 17.20 11.26 -8.52
CA PRO A 15 15.91 10.62 -8.64
C PRO A 15 15.36 10.55 -10.07
N HIS A 16 15.68 11.52 -10.93
CA HIS A 16 15.23 11.50 -12.32
C HIS A 16 15.86 10.36 -13.12
N LEU A 17 17.15 10.06 -12.88
CA LEU A 17 17.81 8.94 -13.55
C LEU A 17 17.29 7.59 -13.06
N ARG A 18 16.95 7.49 -11.76
CA ARG A 18 16.26 6.28 -11.24
C ARG A 18 14.89 6.08 -11.88
N GLU A 19 14.11 7.16 -11.99
CA GLU A 19 12.78 7.12 -12.60
C GLU A 19 12.84 6.69 -14.08
N GLN A 20 13.79 7.25 -14.83
CA GLN A 20 14.04 6.85 -16.21
C GLN A 20 14.39 5.36 -16.31
N ALA A 21 15.28 4.87 -15.44
CA ALA A 21 15.65 3.46 -15.40
C ALA A 21 14.45 2.55 -15.04
N ILE A 22 13.57 2.98 -14.12
CA ILE A 22 12.35 2.25 -13.77
C ILE A 22 11.47 2.05 -15.01
N TRP A 23 11.15 3.12 -15.73
CA TRP A 23 10.30 3.04 -16.91
C TRP A 23 10.94 2.23 -18.05
N GLU A 24 12.24 2.38 -18.28
CA GLU A 24 12.94 1.58 -19.29
C GLU A 24 12.99 0.09 -18.91
N LEU A 25 13.12 -0.24 -17.60
CA LEU A 25 12.98 -1.62 -17.10
C LEU A 25 11.58 -2.19 -17.35
N VAL A 26 10.54 -1.39 -17.13
CA VAL A 26 9.14 -1.81 -17.38
C VAL A 26 8.93 -2.13 -18.85
N GLU A 27 9.42 -1.25 -19.75
CA GLU A 27 9.26 -1.40 -21.20
C GLU A 27 10.08 -2.58 -21.76
N THR A 28 11.29 -2.80 -21.23
CA THR A 28 12.22 -3.81 -21.72
C THR A 28 12.28 -5.08 -20.87
N ARG A 29 11.31 -5.25 -19.95
CA ARG A 29 11.30 -6.38 -19.02
C ARG A 29 11.33 -7.74 -19.72
N ASN A 30 12.02 -8.67 -19.11
CA ASN A 30 12.07 -10.06 -19.50
C ASN A 30 11.58 -10.97 -18.35
N GLU A 31 11.64 -12.28 -18.55
CA GLU A 31 11.16 -13.28 -17.59
C GLU A 31 11.81 -13.18 -16.20
N THR A 32 13.05 -12.71 -16.11
CA THR A 32 13.80 -12.60 -14.83
C THR A 32 13.68 -11.24 -14.16
N THR A 33 13.11 -10.24 -14.81
CA THR A 33 13.09 -8.86 -14.30
C THR A 33 12.37 -8.75 -12.97
N ILE A 34 11.20 -9.39 -12.83
CA ILE A 34 10.39 -9.33 -11.60
C ILE A 34 11.14 -10.03 -10.45
N GLU A 35 11.71 -11.20 -10.69
CA GLU A 35 12.49 -11.94 -9.67
C GLU A 35 13.69 -11.13 -9.19
N ARG A 36 14.41 -10.50 -10.08
CA ARG A 36 15.55 -9.62 -9.75
C ARG A 36 15.11 -8.41 -8.92
N LEU A 37 13.99 -7.77 -9.26
CA LEU A 37 13.43 -6.66 -8.48
C LEU A 37 12.97 -7.13 -7.09
N MET A 38 12.40 -8.32 -6.98
CA MET A 38 12.03 -8.94 -5.70
C MET A 38 13.25 -9.19 -4.81
N ALA A 39 14.37 -9.67 -5.37
CA ALA A 39 15.61 -9.87 -4.64
C ALA A 39 16.17 -8.57 -4.03
N ILE A 40 15.97 -7.43 -4.70
CA ILE A 40 16.40 -6.11 -4.20
C ILE A 40 15.64 -5.68 -2.93
N LEU A 41 14.46 -6.23 -2.67
CA LEU A 41 13.70 -5.88 -1.47
C LEU A 41 14.37 -6.30 -0.16
N ASP A 42 15.37 -7.17 -0.21
CA ASP A 42 16.20 -7.61 0.92
C ASP A 42 17.50 -6.81 1.08
N GLU A 43 17.83 -5.93 0.16
CA GLU A 43 19.06 -5.13 0.18
C GLU A 43 19.04 -4.07 1.31
N GLU A 44 20.21 -3.75 1.87
CA GLU A 44 20.34 -2.73 2.92
C GLU A 44 20.16 -1.30 2.37
N ASP A 45 20.50 -1.06 1.10
CA ASP A 45 20.34 0.25 0.46
C ASP A 45 18.87 0.61 0.30
N THR A 46 18.43 1.56 1.11
CA THR A 46 17.05 2.06 1.10
C THR A 46 16.66 2.72 -0.21
N THR A 47 17.60 3.39 -0.91
CA THR A 47 17.35 4.03 -2.20
C THR A 47 17.07 2.97 -3.25
N TYR A 48 17.90 1.93 -3.28
CA TYR A 48 17.75 0.81 -4.20
C TYR A 48 16.45 0.04 -3.97
N ARG A 49 16.15 -0.31 -2.69
CA ARG A 49 14.87 -0.95 -2.34
C ARG A 49 13.66 -0.14 -2.77
N ARG A 50 13.66 1.19 -2.52
CA ARG A 50 12.55 2.07 -2.91
C ARG A 50 12.38 2.14 -4.43
N ALA A 51 13.48 2.12 -5.18
CA ALA A 51 13.43 2.07 -6.63
C ALA A 51 12.82 0.74 -7.12
N ALA A 52 13.19 -0.40 -6.51
CA ALA A 52 12.59 -1.70 -6.81
C ALA A 52 11.09 -1.76 -6.49
N VAL A 53 10.66 -1.23 -5.33
CA VAL A 53 9.23 -1.10 -4.98
C VAL A 53 8.46 -0.32 -6.04
N LYS A 54 9.00 0.82 -6.51
CA LYS A 54 8.39 1.62 -7.58
C LYS A 54 8.36 0.85 -8.91
N ALA A 55 9.44 0.16 -9.27
CA ALA A 55 9.51 -0.62 -10.50
C ALA A 55 8.50 -1.77 -10.51
N LEU A 56 8.38 -2.51 -9.40
CA LEU A 56 7.37 -3.57 -9.24
C LEU A 56 5.95 -3.00 -9.36
N GLY A 57 5.66 -1.86 -8.72
CA GLY A 57 4.40 -1.17 -8.87
C GLY A 57 4.13 -0.68 -10.30
N ALA A 58 5.15 -0.22 -11.02
CA ALA A 58 5.03 0.25 -12.40
C ALA A 58 4.84 -0.92 -13.41
N ILE A 59 5.36 -2.12 -13.11
CA ILE A 59 5.06 -3.34 -13.89
C ILE A 59 3.57 -3.71 -13.78
N GLY A 60 2.97 -3.51 -12.61
CA GLY A 60 1.54 -3.71 -12.41
C GLY A 60 1.16 -5.10 -11.91
N VAL A 61 -0.02 -5.59 -12.31
CA VAL A 61 -0.66 -6.78 -11.75
C VAL A 61 0.15 -8.07 -11.92
N ASP A 62 1.02 -8.14 -12.89
CA ASP A 62 1.92 -9.29 -13.11
C ASP A 62 2.85 -9.56 -11.91
N THR A 63 3.12 -8.54 -11.09
CA THR A 63 3.98 -8.67 -9.90
C THR A 63 3.23 -9.19 -8.67
N VAL A 64 1.90 -9.11 -8.65
CA VAL A 64 1.07 -9.43 -7.48
C VAL A 64 1.35 -10.83 -6.91
N PRO A 65 1.45 -11.91 -7.71
CA PRO A 65 1.71 -13.24 -7.15
C PRO A 65 3.02 -13.34 -6.36
N LEU A 66 4.12 -12.80 -6.88
CA LEU A 66 5.42 -12.82 -6.20
C LEU A 66 5.46 -11.86 -5.01
N LEU A 67 4.80 -10.71 -5.10
CA LEU A 67 4.64 -9.79 -3.98
C LEU A 67 3.88 -10.43 -2.82
N LEU A 68 2.85 -11.24 -3.10
CA LEU A 68 2.11 -11.98 -2.08
C LEU A 68 2.98 -13.06 -1.40
N VAL A 69 3.80 -13.78 -2.18
CA VAL A 69 4.75 -14.72 -1.60
C VAL A 69 5.71 -14.01 -0.64
N GLY A 70 6.29 -12.87 -1.04
CA GLY A 70 7.18 -12.08 -0.20
C GLY A 70 6.48 -11.50 1.04
N LEU A 71 5.25 -11.00 0.89
CA LEU A 71 4.46 -10.42 1.96
C LEU A 71 4.09 -11.44 3.04
N LEU A 72 3.70 -12.65 2.65
CA LEU A 72 3.14 -13.62 3.59
C LEU A 72 4.15 -14.63 4.13
N ASN A 73 5.26 -14.86 3.42
CA ASN A 73 6.17 -15.95 3.75
C ASN A 73 7.61 -15.50 4.05
N SER A 74 7.98 -14.23 3.82
CA SER A 74 9.34 -13.79 4.14
C SER A 74 9.54 -13.64 5.64
N ASP A 75 10.64 -14.14 6.16
CA ASP A 75 11.07 -13.90 7.55
C ASP A 75 11.55 -12.45 7.77
N ASN A 76 11.97 -11.76 6.69
CA ASN A 76 12.44 -10.39 6.75
C ASN A 76 11.30 -9.38 6.74
N VAL A 77 11.11 -8.65 7.85
CA VAL A 77 10.12 -7.59 8.00
C VAL A 77 10.22 -6.51 6.90
N THR A 78 11.46 -6.19 6.49
CA THR A 78 11.71 -5.18 5.44
C THR A 78 11.15 -5.64 4.10
N VAL A 79 11.32 -6.92 3.76
CA VAL A 79 10.74 -7.52 2.55
C VAL A 79 9.23 -7.50 2.62
N ARG A 80 8.62 -7.98 3.73
CA ARG A 80 7.16 -7.98 3.89
C ARG A 80 6.57 -6.58 3.75
N GLY A 81 7.13 -5.60 4.47
CA GLY A 81 6.68 -4.20 4.37
C GLY A 81 6.89 -3.56 3.00
N SER A 82 7.96 -3.95 2.28
CA SER A 82 8.24 -3.49 0.91
C SER A 82 7.24 -4.09 -0.08
N CYS A 83 6.88 -5.36 0.08
CA CYS A 83 5.84 -6.00 -0.74
C CYS A 83 4.48 -5.34 -0.57
N ALA A 84 4.06 -5.03 0.67
CA ALA A 84 2.81 -4.28 0.89
C ALA A 84 2.82 -2.91 0.19
N LYS A 85 3.94 -2.19 0.26
CA LYS A 85 4.10 -0.89 -0.44
C LYS A 85 4.10 -1.04 -1.96
N ALA A 86 4.69 -2.11 -2.50
CA ALA A 86 4.66 -2.37 -3.94
C ALA A 86 3.24 -2.69 -4.42
N LEU A 87 2.45 -3.47 -3.65
CA LEU A 87 1.04 -3.70 -3.92
C LEU A 87 0.22 -2.40 -3.93
N ALA A 88 0.49 -1.47 -3.00
CA ALA A 88 -0.11 -0.14 -3.04
C ALA A 88 0.27 0.63 -4.31
N GLN A 89 1.53 0.56 -4.75
CA GLN A 89 1.97 1.21 -6.00
C GLN A 89 1.29 0.59 -7.24
N VAL A 90 1.02 -0.72 -7.25
CA VAL A 90 0.23 -1.35 -8.32
C VAL A 90 -1.16 -0.70 -8.40
N ALA A 91 -1.85 -0.54 -7.27
CA ALA A 91 -3.17 0.07 -7.23
C ALA A 91 -3.15 1.55 -7.67
N VAL A 92 -2.13 2.31 -7.23
CA VAL A 92 -1.95 3.73 -7.64
C VAL A 92 -1.72 3.87 -9.14
N ASN A 93 -0.86 3.03 -9.72
CA ASN A 93 -0.45 3.18 -11.11
C ASN A 93 -1.51 2.69 -12.10
N TYR A 94 -2.43 1.84 -11.66
CA TYR A 94 -3.46 1.21 -12.50
C TYR A 94 -4.87 1.36 -11.90
N PRO A 95 -5.35 2.60 -11.68
CA PRO A 95 -6.63 2.83 -10.99
C PRO A 95 -7.84 2.30 -11.77
N ASP A 96 -7.72 2.20 -13.09
CA ASP A 96 -8.79 1.70 -13.97
C ASP A 96 -8.77 0.16 -14.17
N VAL A 97 -7.74 -0.51 -13.62
CA VAL A 97 -7.61 -1.98 -13.69
C VAL A 97 -8.10 -2.57 -12.37
N PRO A 98 -9.06 -3.51 -12.38
CA PRO A 98 -9.51 -4.16 -11.15
C PRO A 98 -8.32 -4.78 -10.40
N PHE A 99 -8.16 -4.39 -9.14
CA PHE A 99 -7.09 -4.96 -8.30
C PHE A 99 -7.43 -6.43 -8.00
N PRO A 100 -6.46 -7.37 -8.13
CA PRO A 100 -6.74 -8.79 -7.95
C PRO A 100 -7.29 -9.12 -6.56
N GLU A 101 -8.35 -9.94 -6.49
CA GLU A 101 -8.95 -10.39 -5.21
C GLU A 101 -7.93 -11.09 -4.31
N ALA A 102 -7.02 -11.90 -4.89
CA ALA A 102 -5.93 -12.53 -4.14
C ALA A 102 -5.02 -11.48 -3.47
N GLY A 103 -4.81 -10.32 -4.12
CA GLY A 103 -4.06 -9.20 -3.56
C GLY A 103 -4.76 -8.59 -2.34
N ILE A 104 -6.08 -8.39 -2.42
CA ILE A 104 -6.89 -7.90 -1.28
C ILE A 104 -6.84 -8.91 -0.13
N ALA A 105 -7.06 -10.20 -0.42
CA ALA A 105 -7.01 -11.26 0.60
C ALA A 105 -5.64 -11.37 1.28
N GLY A 106 -4.55 -11.27 0.51
CA GLY A 106 -3.19 -11.29 1.06
C GLY A 106 -2.88 -10.07 1.93
N LEU A 107 -3.28 -8.88 1.50
CA LEU A 107 -3.14 -7.66 2.30
C LEU A 107 -3.99 -7.73 3.58
N LYS A 108 -5.21 -8.27 3.51
CA LYS A 108 -6.05 -8.52 4.69
C LYS A 108 -5.35 -9.45 5.68
N THR A 109 -4.75 -10.54 5.20
CA THR A 109 -3.95 -11.47 6.04
C THR A 109 -2.78 -10.73 6.71
N ALA A 110 -2.10 -9.83 5.98
CA ALA A 110 -0.98 -9.06 6.49
C ALA A 110 -1.37 -7.99 7.55
N LEU A 111 -2.67 -7.66 7.71
CA LEU A 111 -3.14 -6.85 8.84
C LEU A 111 -2.92 -7.54 10.20
N ALA A 112 -2.81 -8.87 10.22
CA ALA A 112 -2.48 -9.64 11.41
C ALA A 112 -0.96 -9.83 11.64
N ASP A 113 -0.10 -9.22 10.83
CA ASP A 113 1.35 -9.28 11.03
C ASP A 113 1.74 -8.70 12.39
N ALA A 114 2.59 -9.43 13.12
CA ALA A 114 3.05 -9.01 14.45
C ALA A 114 3.88 -7.71 14.42
N ASN A 115 4.46 -7.37 13.25
CA ASN A 115 5.26 -6.16 13.11
C ASN A 115 4.41 -4.98 12.62
N PRO A 116 4.35 -3.87 13.39
CA PRO A 116 3.52 -2.72 13.03
C PRO A 116 3.87 -2.08 11.68
N VAL A 117 5.11 -2.18 11.22
CA VAL A 117 5.52 -1.66 9.90
C VAL A 117 4.77 -2.39 8.77
N VAL A 118 4.54 -3.69 8.93
CA VAL A 118 3.86 -4.51 7.91
C VAL A 118 2.36 -4.27 7.93
N HIS A 119 1.71 -4.36 9.11
CA HIS A 119 0.26 -4.18 9.17
C HIS A 119 -0.18 -2.74 8.83
N ILE A 120 0.61 -1.72 9.18
CA ILE A 120 0.37 -0.34 8.74
C ILE A 120 0.47 -0.23 7.21
N ALA A 121 1.52 -0.80 6.62
CA ALA A 121 1.69 -0.78 5.18
C ALA A 121 0.56 -1.53 4.45
N ALA A 122 0.09 -2.65 5.01
CA ALA A 122 -1.05 -3.41 4.48
C ALA A 122 -2.36 -2.61 4.57
N ALA A 123 -2.63 -1.94 5.70
CA ALA A 123 -3.80 -1.08 5.86
C ALA A 123 -3.78 0.08 4.85
N MET A 124 -2.64 0.74 4.69
CA MET A 124 -2.47 1.80 3.69
C MET A 124 -2.69 1.28 2.26
N ALA A 125 -2.17 0.09 1.94
CA ALA A 125 -2.35 -0.51 0.62
C ALA A 125 -3.83 -0.81 0.34
N LEU A 126 -4.58 -1.37 1.30
CA LEU A 126 -6.02 -1.59 1.18
C LEU A 126 -6.80 -0.28 1.02
N GLY A 127 -6.40 0.79 1.74
CA GLY A 127 -6.96 2.12 1.57
C GLY A 127 -6.79 2.67 0.16
N VAL A 128 -5.62 2.41 -0.46
CA VAL A 128 -5.35 2.80 -1.86
C VAL A 128 -6.14 1.95 -2.86
N VAL A 129 -6.32 0.66 -2.60
CA VAL A 129 -7.21 -0.21 -3.41
C VAL A 129 -8.64 0.32 -3.40
N GLY A 130 -9.07 0.94 -2.30
CA GLY A 130 -10.33 1.65 -2.21
C GLY A 130 -11.54 0.76 -1.96
N VAL A 131 -12.66 1.09 -2.58
CA VAL A 131 -13.96 0.44 -2.34
C VAL A 131 -13.90 -1.09 -2.38
N PRO A 132 -13.19 -1.76 -3.31
CA PRO A 132 -13.11 -3.23 -3.30
C PRO A 132 -12.51 -3.84 -2.02
N ALA A 133 -11.72 -3.07 -1.26
CA ALA A 133 -11.08 -3.51 -0.03
C ALA A 133 -11.81 -3.06 1.25
N LEU A 134 -12.85 -2.23 1.14
CA LEU A 134 -13.52 -1.60 2.27
C LEU A 134 -14.06 -2.64 3.26
N ASP A 135 -14.80 -3.64 2.79
CA ASP A 135 -15.37 -4.69 3.66
C ASP A 135 -14.28 -5.43 4.45
N SER A 136 -13.12 -5.68 3.82
CA SER A 136 -11.98 -6.32 4.49
C SER A 136 -11.40 -5.46 5.60
N LEU A 137 -11.31 -4.15 5.41
CA LEU A 137 -10.85 -3.20 6.44
C LEU A 137 -11.86 -3.13 7.60
N LEU A 138 -13.15 -3.03 7.30
CA LEU A 138 -14.21 -2.93 8.32
C LEU A 138 -14.34 -4.19 9.15
N GLU A 139 -14.23 -5.38 8.53
CA GLU A 139 -14.24 -6.65 9.26
C GLU A 139 -13.10 -6.74 10.29
N VAL A 140 -11.89 -6.34 9.91
CA VAL A 140 -10.74 -6.34 10.83
C VAL A 140 -10.90 -5.25 11.90
N LEU A 141 -11.39 -4.07 11.53
CA LEU A 141 -11.62 -2.98 12.49
C LEU A 141 -12.59 -3.38 13.60
N GLN A 142 -13.65 -4.11 13.27
CA GLN A 142 -14.65 -4.58 14.25
C GLN A 142 -14.11 -5.64 15.22
N ASN A 143 -13.08 -6.38 14.83
CA ASN A 143 -12.59 -7.53 15.58
C ASN A 143 -11.20 -7.32 16.21
N THR A 144 -10.53 -6.21 15.94
CA THR A 144 -9.18 -5.97 16.46
C THR A 144 -9.20 -5.29 17.83
N GLU A 145 -8.39 -5.80 18.75
CA GLU A 145 -8.06 -5.16 20.03
C GLU A 145 -6.77 -4.33 19.95
N ASN A 146 -6.05 -4.39 18.82
CA ASN A 146 -4.82 -3.63 18.60
C ASN A 146 -5.15 -2.18 18.22
N LEU A 147 -4.97 -1.26 19.17
CA LEU A 147 -5.27 0.16 19.00
C LEU A 147 -4.50 0.78 17.82
N GLY A 148 -3.22 0.43 17.65
CA GLY A 148 -2.39 0.92 16.55
C GLY A 148 -2.87 0.46 15.17
N LEU A 149 -3.33 -0.80 15.09
CA LEU A 149 -3.96 -1.31 13.87
C LEU A 149 -5.31 -0.63 13.61
N ALA A 150 -6.16 -0.48 14.63
CA ALA A 150 -7.45 0.19 14.50
C ALA A 150 -7.28 1.63 13.97
N VAL A 151 -6.32 2.40 14.50
CA VAL A 151 -5.96 3.74 14.02
C VAL A 151 -5.53 3.71 12.55
N SER A 152 -4.71 2.75 12.18
CA SER A 152 -4.23 2.60 10.78
C SER A 152 -5.37 2.28 9.82
N ILE A 153 -6.31 1.44 10.25
CA ILE A 153 -7.51 1.11 9.46
C ILE A 153 -8.45 2.31 9.36
N ILE A 154 -8.69 3.06 10.44
CA ILE A 154 -9.50 4.30 10.41
C ILE A 154 -8.92 5.29 9.39
N ASN A 155 -7.58 5.47 9.38
CA ASN A 155 -6.93 6.33 8.39
C ASN A 155 -7.07 5.80 6.96
N ALA A 156 -6.98 4.49 6.75
CA ALA A 156 -7.18 3.87 5.44
C ALA A 156 -8.64 4.03 4.97
N VAL A 157 -9.62 3.75 5.82
CA VAL A 157 -11.04 3.93 5.53
C VAL A 157 -11.37 5.38 5.18
N SER A 158 -10.75 6.36 5.85
CA SER A 158 -10.95 7.78 5.56
C SER A 158 -10.49 8.22 4.17
N SER A 159 -9.59 7.48 3.55
CA SER A 159 -9.13 7.75 2.18
C SER A 159 -10.04 7.15 1.10
N ILE A 160 -11.02 6.32 1.48
CA ILE A 160 -11.95 5.68 0.56
C ILE A 160 -13.21 6.54 0.42
N PRO A 161 -13.51 7.11 -0.76
CA PRO A 161 -14.64 7.99 -0.98
C PRO A 161 -15.95 7.20 -1.12
N ASP A 162 -16.42 6.64 -0.02
CA ASP A 162 -17.64 5.84 0.05
C ASP A 162 -18.54 6.28 1.20
N ASN A 163 -19.87 6.12 1.05
CA ASN A 163 -20.83 6.49 2.09
C ASN A 163 -20.68 5.63 3.35
N LEU A 164 -20.43 4.32 3.19
CA LEU A 164 -20.19 3.41 4.29
C LEU A 164 -18.96 3.81 5.11
N SER A 165 -17.91 4.30 4.45
CA SER A 165 -16.73 4.87 5.13
C SER A 165 -17.13 6.00 6.07
N LYS A 166 -17.94 6.95 5.59
CA LYS A 166 -18.43 8.08 6.41
C LYS A 166 -19.33 7.62 7.55
N GLU A 167 -20.24 6.68 7.29
CA GLU A 167 -21.14 6.12 8.30
C GLU A 167 -20.37 5.46 9.45
N VAL A 168 -19.41 4.60 9.12
CA VAL A 168 -18.58 3.90 10.11
C VAL A 168 -17.73 4.89 10.92
N LEU A 169 -17.06 5.83 10.26
CA LEU A 169 -16.26 6.85 10.96
C LEU A 169 -17.12 7.72 11.87
N THR A 170 -18.34 8.09 11.44
CA THR A 170 -19.30 8.85 12.26
C THR A 170 -19.76 8.04 13.46
N ALA A 171 -20.02 6.74 13.29
CA ALA A 171 -20.40 5.86 14.39
C ALA A 171 -19.30 5.76 15.45
N ILE A 172 -18.03 5.59 15.02
CA ILE A 172 -16.88 5.52 15.94
C ILE A 172 -16.69 6.86 16.67
N ALA A 173 -16.78 7.98 15.98
CA ALA A 173 -16.60 9.32 16.57
C ALA A 173 -17.63 9.62 17.66
N ASN A 174 -18.84 9.06 17.55
CA ASN A 174 -19.98 9.29 18.48
C ASN A 174 -20.19 8.15 19.49
N ASP A 175 -19.40 7.07 19.47
CA ASP A 175 -19.54 5.98 20.45
C ASP A 175 -18.76 6.32 21.74
N ASP A 176 -19.47 6.72 22.78
CA ASP A 176 -18.88 7.03 24.09
C ASP A 176 -18.17 5.84 24.76
N ARG A 177 -18.42 4.61 24.30
CA ARG A 177 -17.76 3.39 24.80
C ARG A 177 -16.46 3.09 24.06
N ALA A 178 -16.25 3.70 22.89
CA ALA A 178 -15.01 3.53 22.14
C ALA A 178 -13.84 4.25 22.83
N ASP A 179 -12.64 3.75 22.60
CA ASP A 179 -11.42 4.39 23.07
C ASP A 179 -11.35 5.87 22.60
N SER A 180 -10.95 6.77 23.50
CA SER A 180 -10.93 8.22 23.20
C SER A 180 -10.05 8.57 22.01
N TYR A 181 -8.93 7.86 21.84
CA TYR A 181 -8.00 8.09 20.73
C TYR A 181 -8.59 7.64 19.39
N LEU A 182 -9.38 6.55 19.37
CA LEU A 182 -10.11 6.14 18.17
C LEU A 182 -11.19 7.15 17.79
N ARG A 183 -11.93 7.68 18.76
CA ARG A 183 -12.94 8.73 18.53
C ARG A 183 -12.33 9.99 17.95
N GLU A 184 -11.21 10.47 18.52
CA GLU A 184 -10.47 11.62 18.02
C GLU A 184 -9.91 11.38 16.61
N THR A 185 -9.39 10.18 16.36
CA THR A 185 -8.89 9.79 15.03
C THR A 185 -10.01 9.80 14.00
N ALA A 186 -11.16 9.21 14.31
CA ALA A 186 -12.31 9.20 13.43
C ALA A 186 -12.88 10.61 13.18
N THR A 187 -12.96 11.46 14.22
CA THR A 187 -13.35 12.86 14.09
C THR A 187 -12.41 13.65 13.18
N SER A 188 -11.10 13.49 13.38
CA SER A 188 -10.09 14.10 12.53
C SER A 188 -10.18 13.60 11.08
N ALA A 189 -10.44 12.30 10.89
CA ALA A 189 -10.60 11.70 9.57
C ALA A 189 -11.81 12.28 8.80
N LEU A 190 -12.94 12.48 9.47
CA LEU A 190 -14.15 13.07 8.90
C LEU A 190 -13.98 14.53 8.46
N SER A 191 -13.03 15.26 9.06
CA SER A 191 -12.77 16.66 8.70
C SER A 191 -11.91 16.84 7.44
N ARG A 192 -11.30 15.76 6.92
CA ARG A 192 -10.38 15.80 5.76
C ARG A 192 -11.04 15.90 4.37
N PRO A 193 -12.23 15.31 4.11
CA PRO A 193 -12.83 15.27 2.77
C PRO A 193 -13.12 16.63 2.13
N GLU A 194 -13.38 17.67 2.93
CA GLU A 194 -13.67 19.01 2.42
C GLU A 194 -12.46 19.69 1.74
N LEU A 195 -11.24 19.33 2.13
CA LEU A 195 -10.01 19.86 1.53
C LEU A 195 -9.71 19.25 0.17
N VAL A 196 -10.13 18.02 -0.07
CA VAL A 196 -9.90 17.30 -1.35
C VAL A 196 -10.91 17.73 -2.41
N GLN A 197 -12.16 17.99 -2.04
CA GLN A 197 -13.20 18.43 -2.95
C GLN A 197 -12.98 19.87 -3.46
N ASN A 198 -12.41 20.75 -2.64
CA ASN A 198 -12.13 22.14 -3.03
C ASN A 198 -10.94 22.28 -4.01
N GLN A 199 -10.04 21.29 -4.09
CA GLN A 199 -8.96 21.30 -5.08
C GLN A 199 -9.41 20.82 -6.47
N LEU A 200 -10.43 19.97 -6.54
CA LEU A 200 -10.96 19.45 -7.80
C LEU A 200 -11.96 20.40 -8.50
N THR A 201 -12.51 21.38 -7.77
CA THR A 201 -13.48 22.37 -8.31
C THR A 201 -12.85 23.72 -8.64
N SER A 202 -11.53 23.88 -8.44
CA SER A 202 -10.79 25.15 -8.65
C SER A 202 -9.75 25.05 -9.78
N GLY A 203 -9.84 24.04 -10.67
CA GLY A 203 -8.95 23.84 -11.82
C GLY A 203 -9.68 23.96 -13.14
#